data_ccd426657b95a04bb12a2ff8f0a99948
#
_entry.id   ccd426657b95a04bb12a2ff8f0a99948
#
_cell.length_a   1.000
_cell.length_b   1.000
_cell.length_c   1.000
_cell.angle_alpha   90.00
_cell.angle_beta   90.00
_cell.angle_gamma   90.00
#
_symmetry.space_group_name_H-M   'P 1'
#
loop_
_entity.id
_entity.type
_entity.pdbx_description
1 polymer ?
#
loop_
_entity_poly.entity_id
_entity_poly.type
_entity_poly.pdbx_seq_one_letter_code
_entity_poly.pdbx_strand_id
1 'polypeptide(L)'
;MALGGSAGRALLEWASMNFIDQLRQAEAQNQSMLCVGLDPEPTRFPAGVARDAEGIYRFCARIVEATADLVCAFKPQIAYFAAHRAEPQLERLIAHMRAVAPRVPVILDAKRGDIGSTAEQYARETFERYGADAVTLSPFMGFDSVAPYLK
;
A
#
# COMPACT_ATOMS: atom_id res chain seq x y z
N MET A 1 7.24 -22.34 -13.75
CA MET A 1 6.05 -22.35 -14.65
C MET A 1 5.92 -20.95 -15.23
N ALA A 2 6.15 -20.78 -16.54
CA ALA A 2 6.31 -19.46 -17.19
C ALA A 2 4.95 -18.76 -17.31
N LEU A 3 4.83 -17.54 -16.78
CA LEU A 3 3.71 -16.62 -17.03
C LEU A 3 3.82 -16.05 -18.46
N GLY A 4 3.58 -16.90 -19.47
CA GLY A 4 3.75 -16.57 -20.91
C GLY A 4 2.46 -16.17 -21.62
N GLY A 5 1.48 -15.54 -20.92
CA GLY A 5 0.26 -15.03 -21.52
C GLY A 5 0.22 -13.50 -21.57
N SER A 6 -0.70 -12.91 -22.36
CA SER A 6 -0.92 -11.47 -22.47
C SER A 6 -1.13 -10.77 -21.11
N ALA A 7 -1.77 -11.45 -20.15
CA ALA A 7 -1.97 -10.98 -18.79
C ALA A 7 -0.64 -10.83 -18.01
N GLY A 8 0.30 -11.77 -18.15
CA GLY A 8 1.60 -11.69 -17.50
C GLY A 8 2.44 -10.52 -18.02
N ARG A 9 2.40 -10.27 -19.34
CA ARG A 9 3.08 -9.11 -19.95
C ARG A 9 2.49 -7.79 -19.45
N ALA A 10 1.17 -7.66 -19.38
CA ALA A 10 0.49 -6.46 -18.89
C ALA A 10 0.81 -6.15 -17.41
N LEU A 11 0.99 -7.18 -16.58
CA LEU A 11 1.41 -6.99 -15.17
C LEU A 11 2.87 -6.57 -15.05
N LEU A 12 3.76 -7.08 -15.92
CA LEU A 12 5.16 -6.64 -15.96
C LEU A 12 5.28 -5.18 -16.43
N GLU A 13 4.50 -4.79 -17.44
CA GLU A 13 4.41 -3.40 -17.90
C GLU A 13 3.91 -2.49 -16.77
N TRP A 14 2.86 -2.90 -16.06
CA TRP A 14 2.37 -2.18 -14.87
C TRP A 14 3.46 -1.99 -13.82
N ALA A 15 4.18 -3.04 -13.45
CA ALA A 15 5.22 -3.00 -12.43
C ALA A 15 6.44 -2.13 -12.82
N SER A 16 6.63 -1.85 -14.11
CA SER A 16 7.70 -0.97 -14.62
C SER A 16 7.29 0.50 -14.74
N MET A 17 6.01 0.82 -14.55
CA MET A 17 5.51 2.20 -14.64
C MET A 17 5.87 2.98 -13.35
N ASN A 18 6.11 4.28 -13.49
CA ASN A 18 6.19 5.16 -12.32
C ASN A 18 4.81 5.31 -11.65
N PHE A 19 4.81 5.69 -10.38
CA PHE A 19 3.58 5.82 -9.58
C PHE A 19 2.51 6.73 -10.21
N ILE A 20 2.91 7.84 -10.81
CA ILE A 20 1.95 8.80 -11.40
C ILE A 20 1.23 8.18 -12.59
N ASP A 21 1.92 7.42 -13.41
CA ASP A 21 1.31 6.75 -14.57
C ASP A 21 0.42 5.58 -14.11
N GLN A 22 0.82 4.84 -13.07
CA GLN A 22 -0.02 3.82 -12.44
C GLN A 22 -1.32 4.46 -11.90
N LEU A 23 -1.22 5.58 -11.18
CA LEU A 23 -2.38 6.28 -10.62
C LEU A 23 -3.33 6.74 -11.71
N ARG A 24 -2.83 7.40 -12.77
CA ARG A 24 -3.63 7.85 -13.91
C ARG A 24 -4.33 6.70 -14.62
N GLN A 25 -3.65 5.56 -14.76
CA GLN A 25 -4.24 4.39 -15.38
C GLN A 25 -5.35 3.80 -14.52
N ALA A 26 -5.17 3.74 -13.19
CA ALA A 26 -6.20 3.29 -12.25
C ALA A 26 -7.41 4.23 -12.26
N GLU A 27 -7.19 5.56 -12.26
CA GLU A 27 -8.24 6.58 -12.40
C GLU A 27 -9.05 6.37 -13.69
N ALA A 28 -8.37 6.18 -14.81
CA ALA A 28 -9.04 5.97 -16.11
C ALA A 28 -9.78 4.64 -16.16
N GLN A 29 -9.21 3.55 -15.61
CA GLN A 29 -9.83 2.22 -15.62
C GLN A 29 -11.09 2.17 -14.77
N ASN A 30 -11.03 2.70 -13.55
CA ASN A 30 -12.14 2.67 -12.59
C ASN A 30 -13.03 3.92 -12.65
N GLN A 31 -12.69 4.90 -13.52
CA GLN A 31 -13.37 6.19 -13.66
C GLN A 31 -13.59 6.86 -12.29
N SER A 32 -12.59 6.84 -11.44
CA SER A 32 -12.68 7.24 -10.04
C SER A 32 -11.38 7.87 -9.56
N MET A 33 -11.51 8.92 -8.77
CA MET A 33 -10.40 9.55 -8.03
C MET A 33 -10.42 9.16 -6.54
N LEU A 34 -11.19 8.14 -6.18
CA LEU A 34 -11.34 7.70 -4.80
C LEU A 34 -10.08 6.95 -4.34
N CYS A 35 -9.45 7.43 -3.27
CA CYS A 35 -8.43 6.73 -2.52
C CYS A 35 -9.03 6.20 -1.21
N VAL A 36 -8.99 4.89 -1.00
CA VAL A 36 -9.49 4.29 0.24
C VAL A 36 -8.37 4.17 1.26
N GLY A 37 -8.51 4.90 2.39
CA GLY A 37 -7.63 4.76 3.57
C GLY A 37 -7.98 3.52 4.39
N LEU A 38 -6.96 2.82 4.87
CA LEU A 38 -7.09 1.65 5.73
C LEU A 38 -6.39 1.92 7.06
N ASP A 39 -7.16 2.48 7.97
CA ASP A 39 -6.76 2.92 9.31
C ASP A 39 -7.53 2.09 10.36
N PRO A 40 -7.23 0.77 10.51
CA PRO A 40 -8.03 -0.14 11.30
C PRO A 40 -7.90 0.15 12.79
N GLU A 41 -9.02 0.50 13.43
CA GLU A 41 -9.10 0.67 14.87
C GLU A 41 -9.99 -0.44 15.48
N PRO A 42 -9.41 -1.47 16.13
CA PRO A 42 -10.15 -2.64 16.61
C PRO A 42 -11.29 -2.32 17.57
N THR A 43 -11.18 -1.22 18.31
CA THR A 43 -12.24 -0.76 19.23
C THR A 43 -13.53 -0.39 18.51
N ARG A 44 -13.43 -0.01 17.24
CA ARG A 44 -14.54 0.43 16.37
C ARG A 44 -15.05 -0.65 15.44
N PHE A 45 -14.50 -1.86 15.48
CA PHE A 45 -14.93 -2.93 14.62
C PHE A 45 -16.38 -3.35 14.90
N PRO A 46 -17.12 -3.71 13.85
CA PRO A 46 -18.47 -4.26 14.01
C PRO A 46 -18.48 -5.52 14.90
N ALA A 47 -19.65 -5.81 15.48
CA ALA A 47 -19.84 -7.04 16.23
C ALA A 47 -19.49 -8.27 15.38
N GLY A 48 -18.79 -9.24 15.97
CA GLY A 48 -18.35 -10.48 15.32
C GLY A 48 -17.01 -10.37 14.57
N VAL A 49 -16.40 -9.18 14.48
CA VAL A 49 -15.03 -9.04 13.97
C VAL A 49 -14.05 -9.13 15.15
N ALA A 50 -13.06 -10.03 15.06
CA ALA A 50 -12.02 -10.16 16.07
C ALA A 50 -11.22 -8.85 16.20
N ARG A 51 -10.76 -8.54 17.42
CA ARG A 51 -10.03 -7.31 17.74
C ARG A 51 -8.53 -7.53 17.89
N ASP A 52 -8.02 -8.56 17.25
CA ASP A 52 -6.62 -8.94 17.20
C ASP A 52 -5.99 -8.61 15.83
N ALA A 53 -4.72 -8.94 15.66
CA ALA A 53 -4.00 -8.70 14.41
C ALA A 53 -4.66 -9.40 13.20
N GLU A 54 -5.20 -10.60 13.39
CA GLU A 54 -5.87 -11.34 12.32
C GLU A 54 -7.23 -10.70 11.96
N GLY A 55 -7.95 -10.19 12.95
CA GLY A 55 -9.17 -9.40 12.75
C GLY A 55 -8.90 -8.10 11.97
N ILE A 56 -7.78 -7.42 12.25
CA ILE A 56 -7.32 -6.25 11.48
C ILE A 56 -7.15 -6.61 10.00
N TYR A 57 -6.43 -7.71 9.72
CA TYR A 57 -6.25 -8.17 8.34
C TYR A 57 -7.59 -8.45 7.66
N ARG A 58 -8.43 -9.28 8.29
CA ARG A 58 -9.73 -9.69 7.71
C ARG A 58 -10.65 -8.51 7.45
N PHE A 59 -10.69 -7.55 8.36
CA PHE A 59 -11.50 -6.35 8.21
C PHE A 59 -11.03 -5.52 7.01
N CYS A 60 -9.71 -5.25 6.92
CA CYS A 60 -9.15 -4.48 5.81
C CYS A 60 -9.27 -5.23 4.47
N ALA A 61 -9.04 -6.54 4.44
CA ALA A 61 -9.17 -7.36 3.23
C ALA A 61 -10.59 -7.29 2.65
N ARG A 62 -11.63 -7.34 3.50
CA ARG A 62 -13.02 -7.18 3.05
C ARG A 62 -13.32 -5.79 2.49
N ILE A 63 -12.69 -4.74 3.03
CA ILE A 63 -12.82 -3.38 2.46
C ILE A 63 -12.16 -3.34 1.08
N VAL A 64 -10.96 -3.91 0.95
CA VAL A 64 -10.25 -4.00 -0.35
C VAL A 64 -11.11 -4.72 -1.39
N GLU A 65 -11.65 -5.89 -1.05
CA GLU A 65 -12.51 -6.68 -1.94
C GLU A 65 -13.78 -5.92 -2.37
N ALA A 66 -14.38 -5.17 -1.43
CA ALA A 66 -15.61 -4.43 -1.68
C ALA A 66 -15.41 -3.13 -2.49
N THR A 67 -14.16 -2.66 -2.64
CA THR A 67 -13.86 -1.36 -3.26
C THR A 67 -12.85 -1.44 -4.40
N ALA A 68 -12.38 -2.62 -4.75
CA ALA A 68 -11.31 -2.84 -5.73
C ALA A 68 -11.58 -2.23 -7.12
N ASP A 69 -12.83 -2.21 -7.54
CA ASP A 69 -13.31 -1.66 -8.82
C ASP A 69 -13.76 -0.18 -8.73
N LEU A 70 -13.68 0.41 -7.54
CA LEU A 70 -14.17 1.76 -7.26
C LEU A 70 -13.06 2.77 -6.95
N VAL A 71 -11.82 2.32 -6.78
CA VAL A 71 -10.73 3.16 -6.26
C VAL A 71 -9.62 3.37 -7.29
N CYS A 72 -8.93 4.52 -7.20
CA CYS A 72 -7.68 4.76 -7.92
C CYS A 72 -6.43 4.40 -7.09
N ALA A 73 -6.56 4.26 -5.77
CA ALA A 73 -5.47 3.85 -4.88
C ALA A 73 -5.99 3.28 -3.56
N PHE A 74 -5.18 2.42 -2.93
CA PHE A 74 -5.32 2.06 -1.52
C PHE A 74 -4.23 2.74 -0.70
N LYS A 75 -4.57 3.19 0.53
CA LYS A 75 -3.63 3.88 1.40
C LYS A 75 -3.68 3.32 2.83
N PRO A 76 -3.04 2.17 3.11
CA PRO A 76 -2.90 1.67 4.46
C PRO A 76 -1.99 2.57 5.31
N GLN A 77 -2.40 2.83 6.56
CA GLN A 77 -1.64 3.63 7.53
C GLN A 77 -0.85 2.71 8.47
N ILE A 78 0.48 2.71 8.35
CA ILE A 78 1.37 1.79 9.08
C ILE A 78 1.22 1.89 10.61
N ALA A 79 0.94 3.07 11.16
CA ALA A 79 0.83 3.27 12.59
C ALA A 79 -0.27 2.42 13.25
N TYR A 80 -1.40 2.20 12.54
CA TYR A 80 -2.49 1.37 13.05
C TYR A 80 -2.14 -0.12 13.09
N PHE A 81 -1.28 -0.57 12.19
CA PHE A 81 -0.78 -1.95 12.21
C PHE A 81 0.32 -2.12 13.27
N ALA A 82 1.30 -1.24 13.31
CA ALA A 82 2.42 -1.30 14.25
C ALA A 82 1.95 -1.22 15.72
N ALA A 83 0.98 -0.35 16.03
CA ALA A 83 0.41 -0.23 17.38
C ALA A 83 -0.22 -1.55 17.89
N HIS A 84 -0.63 -2.43 16.98
CA HIS A 84 -1.26 -3.73 17.29
C HIS A 84 -0.36 -4.92 16.98
N ARG A 85 0.94 -4.72 16.72
CA ARG A 85 1.90 -5.77 16.32
C ARG A 85 1.40 -6.57 15.12
N ALA A 86 0.81 -5.85 14.15
CA ALA A 86 0.16 -6.42 12.96
C ALA A 86 0.92 -6.09 11.67
N GLU A 87 2.24 -5.86 11.74
CA GLU A 87 3.07 -5.60 10.57
C GLU A 87 3.08 -6.78 9.58
N PRO A 88 3.13 -8.06 10.03
CA PRO A 88 2.98 -9.20 9.11
C PRO A 88 1.61 -9.22 8.41
N GLN A 89 0.56 -8.75 9.08
CA GLN A 89 -0.77 -8.61 8.49
C GLN A 89 -0.83 -7.48 7.46
N LEU A 90 -0.08 -6.40 7.65
CA LEU A 90 0.07 -5.35 6.64
C LEU A 90 0.75 -5.87 5.37
N GLU A 91 1.85 -6.62 5.51
CA GLU A 91 2.52 -7.27 4.37
C GLU A 91 1.55 -8.17 3.60
N ARG A 92 0.82 -9.02 4.33
CA ARG A 92 -0.18 -9.92 3.77
C ARG A 92 -1.34 -9.18 3.12
N LEU A 93 -1.75 -8.04 3.68
CA LEU A 93 -2.81 -7.20 3.13
C LEU A 93 -2.37 -6.55 1.80
N ILE A 94 -1.14 -6.06 1.71
CA ILE A 94 -0.61 -5.49 0.47
C ILE A 94 -0.50 -6.59 -0.61
N ALA A 95 -0.04 -7.77 -0.25
CA ALA A 95 -0.05 -8.92 -1.17
C ALA A 95 -1.48 -9.28 -1.64
N HIS A 96 -2.47 -9.19 -0.75
CA HIS A 96 -3.88 -9.39 -1.08
C HIS A 96 -4.40 -8.31 -2.04
N MET A 97 -4.06 -7.03 -1.82
CA MET A 97 -4.39 -5.94 -2.76
C MET A 97 -3.84 -6.21 -4.16
N ARG A 98 -2.59 -6.67 -4.26
CA ARG A 98 -1.97 -7.05 -5.55
C ARG A 98 -2.71 -8.19 -6.25
N ALA A 99 -3.25 -9.13 -5.49
CA ALA A 99 -4.01 -10.25 -6.05
C ALA A 99 -5.42 -9.85 -6.51
N VAL A 100 -6.11 -9.01 -5.73
CA VAL A 100 -7.52 -8.62 -5.97
C VAL A 100 -7.61 -7.45 -6.95
N ALA A 101 -6.73 -6.48 -6.83
CA ALA A 101 -6.71 -5.24 -7.60
C ALA A 101 -5.31 -4.96 -8.19
N PRO A 102 -4.80 -5.80 -9.12
CA PRO A 102 -3.41 -5.76 -9.60
C PRO A 102 -3.02 -4.48 -10.33
N ARG A 103 -3.98 -3.64 -10.69
CA ARG A 103 -3.77 -2.34 -11.35
C ARG A 103 -4.27 -1.17 -10.52
N VAL A 104 -4.26 -1.31 -9.21
CA VAL A 104 -4.54 -0.23 -8.26
C VAL A 104 -3.29 -0.04 -7.40
N PRO A 105 -2.64 1.13 -7.45
CA PRO A 105 -1.42 1.37 -6.69
C PRO A 105 -1.70 1.44 -5.19
N VAL A 106 -0.66 1.09 -4.41
CA VAL A 106 -0.67 1.13 -2.95
C VAL A 106 0.25 2.25 -2.46
N ILE A 107 -0.31 3.17 -1.69
CA ILE A 107 0.40 4.26 -1.03
C ILE A 107 0.59 3.88 0.44
N LEU A 108 1.81 3.65 0.90
CA LEU A 108 2.07 3.42 2.32
C LEU A 108 2.01 4.76 3.07
N ASP A 109 0.99 4.96 3.88
CA ASP A 109 0.93 6.16 4.73
C ASP A 109 1.79 5.96 5.99
N ALA A 110 3.04 6.39 5.93
CA ALA A 110 4.06 6.15 6.94
C ALA A 110 4.63 7.44 7.53
N LYS A 111 4.51 8.55 6.81
CA LYS A 111 5.07 9.87 7.21
C LYS A 111 6.52 9.73 7.68
N ARG A 112 7.33 8.98 6.91
CA ARG A 112 8.74 8.79 7.23
C ARG A 112 9.49 10.11 7.08
N GLY A 113 10.49 10.31 7.92
CA GLY A 113 11.36 11.47 7.87
C GLY A 113 12.52 11.22 8.82
N ASP A 114 13.66 10.87 8.25
CA ASP A 114 14.91 10.60 8.97
C ASP A 114 16.09 10.91 8.05
N ILE A 115 17.29 10.92 8.58
CA ILE A 115 18.50 11.32 7.86
C ILE A 115 19.42 10.13 7.56
N GLY A 116 20.26 10.27 6.54
CA GLY A 116 21.37 9.37 6.24
C GLY A 116 20.90 7.91 6.07
N SER A 117 21.65 7.00 6.65
CA SER A 117 21.40 5.55 6.53
C SER A 117 20.05 5.11 7.11
N THR A 118 19.49 5.83 8.08
CA THR A 118 18.16 5.52 8.64
C THR A 118 17.08 5.76 7.59
N ALA A 119 17.15 6.86 6.84
CA ALA A 119 16.22 7.12 5.73
C ALA A 119 16.32 6.03 4.65
N GLU A 120 17.53 5.51 4.37
CA GLU A 120 17.69 4.38 3.44
C GLU A 120 17.04 3.09 3.95
N GLN A 121 17.11 2.79 5.26
CA GLN A 121 16.42 1.61 5.82
C GLN A 121 14.88 1.75 5.72
N TYR A 122 14.34 2.93 5.96
CA TYR A 122 12.90 3.17 5.77
C TYR A 122 12.46 3.13 4.30
N ALA A 123 13.31 3.56 3.36
CA ALA A 123 13.04 3.39 1.93
C ALA A 123 12.98 1.91 1.56
N ARG A 124 13.93 1.08 2.04
CA ARG A 124 13.90 -0.38 1.88
C ARG A 124 12.67 -1.01 2.50
N GLU A 125 12.33 -0.63 3.74
CA GLU A 125 11.10 -1.10 4.38
C GLU A 125 9.89 -0.85 3.47
N THR A 126 9.77 0.35 2.92
CA THR A 126 8.64 0.75 2.09
C THR A 126 8.55 -0.04 0.78
N PHE A 127 9.64 -0.09 0.04
CA PHE A 127 9.63 -0.58 -1.35
C PHE A 127 10.03 -2.05 -1.46
N GLU A 128 10.95 -2.55 -0.63
CA GLU A 128 11.39 -3.94 -0.69
C GLU A 128 10.56 -4.85 0.21
N ARG A 129 10.27 -4.44 1.46
CA ARG A 129 9.50 -5.26 2.41
C ARG A 129 8.01 -5.20 2.13
N TYR A 130 7.44 -4.01 2.09
CA TYR A 130 5.99 -3.83 1.85
C TYR A 130 5.61 -3.82 0.37
N GLY A 131 6.52 -3.53 -0.53
CA GLY A 131 6.24 -3.47 -1.96
C GLY A 131 5.23 -2.38 -2.33
N ALA A 132 5.25 -1.25 -1.61
CA ALA A 132 4.38 -0.12 -1.92
C ALA A 132 4.84 0.62 -3.19
N ASP A 133 3.92 1.28 -3.89
CA ASP A 133 4.23 2.07 -5.10
C ASP A 133 4.58 3.52 -4.75
N ALA A 134 4.11 3.99 -3.60
CA ALA A 134 4.42 5.32 -3.07
C ALA A 134 4.39 5.32 -1.54
N VAL A 135 4.96 6.35 -0.95
CA VAL A 135 4.99 6.56 0.50
C VAL A 135 4.78 8.03 0.85
N THR A 136 4.11 8.29 1.95
CA THR A 136 4.04 9.65 2.49
C THR A 136 5.29 9.96 3.31
N LEU A 137 5.89 11.12 3.07
CA LEU A 137 7.11 11.58 3.74
C LEU A 137 6.86 12.87 4.50
N SER A 138 7.68 13.09 5.55
CA SER A 138 7.80 14.34 6.27
C SER A 138 9.14 15.00 5.88
N PRO A 139 9.15 15.98 4.96
CA PRO A 139 10.38 16.52 4.39
C PRO A 139 11.04 17.58 5.27
N PHE A 140 10.58 17.75 6.51
CA PHE A 140 10.99 18.84 7.38
C PHE A 140 12.50 18.88 7.67
N MET A 141 13.18 17.72 7.64
CA MET A 141 14.61 17.59 7.93
C MET A 141 15.51 17.92 6.72
N GLY A 142 14.94 18.26 5.57
CA GLY A 142 15.68 18.61 4.36
C GLY A 142 15.56 17.57 3.24
N PHE A 143 16.09 17.91 2.05
CA PHE A 143 15.98 17.07 0.86
C PHE A 143 16.71 15.73 1.00
N ASP A 144 17.79 15.68 1.74
CA ASP A 144 18.54 14.45 2.04
C ASP A 144 17.69 13.40 2.77
N SER A 145 16.68 13.83 3.53
CA SER A 145 15.70 12.92 4.14
C SER A 145 14.68 12.33 3.15
N VAL A 146 14.55 12.92 1.97
CA VAL A 146 13.62 12.52 0.89
C VAL A 146 14.34 11.74 -0.21
N ALA A 147 15.57 12.11 -0.52
CA ALA A 147 16.36 11.56 -1.64
C ALA A 147 16.40 10.01 -1.71
N PRO A 148 16.51 9.25 -0.60
CA PRO A 148 16.51 7.78 -0.64
C PRO A 148 15.25 7.15 -1.23
N TYR A 149 14.12 7.85 -1.19
CA TYR A 149 12.83 7.35 -1.68
C TYR A 149 12.58 7.69 -3.17
N LEU A 150 13.46 8.45 -3.81
CA LEU A 150 13.34 8.87 -5.21
C LEU A 150 14.24 8.07 -6.17
N LYS A 151 14.90 7.03 -5.66
CA LYS A 151 15.85 6.19 -6.42
C LYS A 151 15.16 5.05 -7.15
#